data_8b7ace3241ce418726a92da78b192bcd
#
_entry.id   8b7ace3241ce418726a92da78b192bcd
#
_cell.length_a   1.000
_cell.length_b   1.000
_cell.length_c   1.000
_cell.angle_alpha   90.00
_cell.angle_beta   90.00
_cell.angle_gamma   90.00
#
_symmetry.space_group_name_H-M   'P 1'
#
loop_
_entity.id
_entity.type
_entity.pdbx_description
1 polymer ?
#
loop_
_entity_poly.entity_id
_entity_poly.type
_entity_poly.pdbx_seq_one_letter_code
_entity_poly.pdbx_strand_id
1 'polypeptide(L)'
;MNSCCSVPSKTIATDQNKNDDACCLAAEATSAPARAECPISNTSSHKVPRRTLEHLLKPEKVTTIQNAQYYYCTDPNCKVVYFSNDNVPYFTVEDVTVKVFAKDAGNDVPVCYCFDWTREQIKNEIAQTGTSSTAAQIAQEVKAGNCACAIKNPKGECCLGDVNAFVKTIAHPADVSR
;
A
#
# COMPACT_ATOMS: atom_id res chain seq x y z
N MET A 1 -44.57 32.69 10.98
CA MET A 1 -44.77 34.14 10.88
C MET A 1 -43.41 34.77 10.67
N ASN A 2 -43.19 35.06 9.45
CA ASN A 2 -42.75 36.37 8.94
C ASN A 2 -41.38 36.84 9.41
N SER A 3 -40.50 37.34 8.67
CA SER A 3 -40.44 37.78 7.29
C SER A 3 -39.12 38.53 7.11
N CYS A 4 -38.45 38.27 6.00
CA CYS A 4 -37.98 39.18 5.00
C CYS A 4 -36.96 40.28 5.31
N CYS A 5 -35.86 40.23 4.53
CA CYS A 5 -35.44 41.25 3.54
C CYS A 5 -34.98 42.61 4.09
N SER A 6 -33.91 43.19 3.66
CA SER A 6 -33.57 43.66 2.32
C SER A 6 -32.22 44.36 2.34
N VAL A 7 -31.53 44.29 1.22
CA VAL A 7 -30.42 45.19 0.83
C VAL A 7 -30.96 46.58 0.52
N PRO A 8 -30.13 47.63 0.62
CA PRO A 8 -29.76 48.27 -0.63
C PRO A 8 -28.29 48.72 -0.77
N SER A 9 -27.88 48.71 -2.00
CA SER A 9 -26.68 49.30 -2.60
C SER A 9 -26.61 50.84 -2.46
N LYS A 10 -25.37 51.37 -2.41
CA LYS A 10 -24.85 52.49 -3.23
C LYS A 10 -23.47 52.90 -2.77
N THR A 11 -22.49 52.66 -3.56
CA THR A 11 -21.66 53.48 -4.49
C THR A 11 -20.80 54.58 -3.93
N ILE A 12 -19.48 54.45 -4.32
CA ILE A 12 -18.48 55.45 -4.75
C ILE A 12 -17.66 56.12 -3.63
N ALA A 13 -16.37 55.94 -3.60
CA ALA A 13 -15.28 56.59 -4.29
C ALA A 13 -13.92 56.24 -3.66
N THR A 14 -13.00 55.89 -4.54
CA THR A 14 -11.54 56.14 -4.60
C THR A 14 -10.86 56.75 -3.37
N ASP A 15 -9.81 56.09 -2.84
CA ASP A 15 -8.46 56.61 -2.98
C ASP A 15 -7.36 55.56 -2.69
N GLN A 16 -6.26 55.77 -3.34
CA GLN A 16 -5.06 54.97 -3.39
C GLN A 16 -4.24 55.10 -2.07
N ASN A 17 -3.62 54.04 -1.54
CA ASN A 17 -2.19 53.93 -1.45
C ASN A 17 -1.66 52.69 -0.76
N LYS A 18 -0.73 52.03 -1.45
CA LYS A 18 0.51 51.38 -1.05
C LYS A 18 0.53 50.25 -0.05
N ASN A 19 0.98 49.11 -0.61
CA ASN A 19 2.02 48.20 -0.12
C ASN A 19 1.86 47.68 1.32
N ASP A 20 1.43 46.44 1.37
CA ASP A 20 2.16 45.41 2.13
C ASP A 20 1.99 44.09 1.43
N ASP A 21 3.00 43.70 0.66
CA ASP A 21 3.22 42.36 0.16
C ASP A 21 3.43 41.41 1.34
N ALA A 22 2.38 40.96 1.96
CA ALA A 22 2.41 39.76 2.74
C ALA A 22 2.13 38.60 1.74
N CYS A 23 3.19 38.21 1.05
CA CYS A 23 3.26 36.97 0.30
C CYS A 23 2.97 35.81 1.26
N CYS A 24 1.71 35.47 1.44
CA CYS A 24 1.32 34.17 1.92
C CYS A 24 1.74 33.16 0.83
N LEU A 25 2.99 32.75 0.85
CA LEU A 25 3.42 31.50 0.26
C LEU A 25 2.67 30.40 1.02
N ALA A 26 1.43 30.15 0.60
CA ALA A 26 0.81 28.88 0.83
C ALA A 26 1.77 27.85 0.21
N ALA A 27 2.59 27.23 1.05
CA ALA A 27 3.31 26.02 0.67
C ALA A 27 2.22 25.05 0.20
N GLU A 28 2.07 24.95 -1.12
CA GLU A 28 1.30 23.87 -1.72
C GLU A 28 1.92 22.60 -1.16
N ALA A 29 1.20 21.95 -0.27
CA ALA A 29 1.53 20.62 0.19
C ALA A 29 1.35 19.72 -1.03
N THR A 30 2.40 19.60 -1.83
CA THR A 30 2.46 18.69 -2.98
C THR A 30 2.26 17.30 -2.42
N SER A 31 1.07 16.74 -2.61
CA SER A 31 0.79 15.39 -2.15
C SER A 31 1.79 14.46 -2.82
N ALA A 32 2.48 13.64 -2.01
CA ALA A 32 3.47 12.69 -2.52
C ALA A 32 2.89 11.91 -3.72
N PRO A 33 3.68 11.58 -4.74
CA PRO A 33 3.21 10.93 -5.97
C PRO A 33 2.55 9.57 -5.66
N ALA A 34 1.61 9.14 -6.50
CA ALA A 34 0.91 7.85 -6.33
C ALA A 34 1.86 6.65 -6.45
N ARG A 35 2.94 6.80 -7.21
CA ARG A 35 4.01 5.82 -7.39
C ARG A 35 5.37 6.47 -7.24
N ALA A 36 6.35 5.67 -6.83
CA ALA A 36 7.75 6.05 -6.76
C ALA A 36 8.65 4.90 -7.24
N GLU A 37 9.87 5.22 -7.65
CA GLU A 37 10.85 4.21 -8.07
C GLU A 37 11.70 3.79 -6.88
N CYS A 38 11.87 2.48 -6.71
CA CYS A 38 12.74 1.93 -5.69
C CYS A 38 14.20 2.36 -5.93
N PRO A 39 14.91 2.92 -4.94
CA PRO A 39 16.27 3.43 -5.13
C PRO A 39 17.31 2.36 -5.45
N ILE A 40 16.96 1.08 -5.28
CA ILE A 40 17.88 -0.05 -5.53
C ILE A 40 17.52 -0.78 -6.84
N SER A 41 16.23 -1.04 -7.09
CA SER A 41 15.79 -1.82 -8.26
C SER A 41 15.20 -0.98 -9.39
N ASN A 42 14.98 0.32 -9.19
CA ASN A 42 14.28 1.23 -10.09
C ASN A 42 12.85 0.77 -10.46
N THR A 43 12.30 -0.18 -9.71
CA THR A 43 10.94 -0.69 -9.95
C THR A 43 9.91 0.32 -9.47
N SER A 44 8.95 0.66 -10.35
CA SER A 44 7.82 1.54 -10.01
C SER A 44 6.91 0.87 -8.97
N SER A 45 6.75 1.50 -7.84
CA SER A 45 6.14 0.98 -6.62
C SER A 45 4.98 1.85 -6.16
N HIS A 46 3.94 1.24 -5.57
CA HIS A 46 2.77 1.96 -5.05
C HIS A 46 2.97 2.37 -3.58
N LYS A 47 2.17 3.35 -3.15
CA LYS A 47 2.15 3.80 -1.75
C LYS A 47 1.76 2.67 -0.81
N VAL A 48 2.35 2.68 0.37
CA VAL A 48 1.94 1.81 1.47
C VAL A 48 1.53 2.68 2.67
N PRO A 49 0.45 2.33 3.39
CA PRO A 49 0.04 3.07 4.58
C PRO A 49 1.10 2.98 5.69
N ARG A 50 1.36 4.09 6.38
CA ARG A 50 2.29 4.14 7.52
C ARG A 50 1.98 3.05 8.57
N ARG A 51 0.71 2.81 8.88
CA ARG A 51 0.27 1.77 9.81
C ARG A 51 0.75 0.37 9.42
N THR A 52 0.95 0.08 8.13
CA THR A 52 1.51 -1.20 7.67
C THR A 52 2.95 -1.36 8.16
N LEU A 53 3.77 -0.33 8.04
CA LEU A 53 5.13 -0.34 8.55
C LEU A 53 5.15 -0.50 10.08
N GLU A 54 4.30 0.26 10.78
CA GLU A 54 4.19 0.24 12.25
C GLU A 54 3.86 -1.14 12.81
N HIS A 55 3.10 -1.96 12.07
CA HIS A 55 2.72 -3.31 12.50
C HIS A 55 3.67 -4.41 12.02
N LEU A 56 4.34 -4.21 10.90
CA LEU A 56 5.14 -5.26 10.27
C LEU A 56 6.65 -5.10 10.40
N LEU A 57 7.14 -3.92 10.75
CA LEU A 57 8.55 -3.76 11.07
C LEU A 57 8.86 -4.35 12.46
N LYS A 58 10.09 -4.81 12.62
CA LYS A 58 10.61 -5.20 13.93
C LYS A 58 10.57 -4.01 14.91
N PRO A 59 10.33 -4.24 16.21
CA PRO A 59 10.15 -3.15 17.19
C PRO A 59 11.25 -2.10 17.17
N GLU A 60 12.51 -2.51 17.02
CA GLU A 60 13.66 -1.61 16.94
C GLU A 60 13.68 -0.75 15.67
N LYS A 61 12.97 -1.16 14.62
CA LYS A 61 12.85 -0.44 13.35
C LYS A 61 11.64 0.51 13.33
N VAL A 62 10.59 0.22 14.08
CA VAL A 62 9.39 1.08 14.17
C VAL A 62 9.78 2.48 14.63
N THR A 63 10.71 2.60 15.58
CA THR A 63 11.17 3.90 16.10
C THR A 63 11.95 4.74 15.07
N THR A 64 12.40 4.13 13.98
CA THR A 64 13.14 4.80 12.90
C THR A 64 12.25 5.27 11.76
N ILE A 65 10.93 4.97 11.80
CA ILE A 65 9.97 5.44 10.79
C ILE A 65 9.87 6.96 10.85
N GLN A 66 10.21 7.62 9.76
CA GLN A 66 10.14 9.08 9.66
C GLN A 66 8.79 9.58 9.14
N ASN A 67 8.57 10.89 9.21
CA ASN A 67 7.37 11.52 8.67
C ASN A 67 7.52 11.70 7.15
N ALA A 68 7.35 10.59 6.41
CA ALA A 68 7.52 10.52 4.97
C ALA A 68 6.45 9.60 4.36
N GLN A 69 6.19 9.73 3.05
CA GLN A 69 5.40 8.75 2.31
C GLN A 69 6.26 7.55 1.96
N TYR A 70 5.84 6.36 2.37
CA TYR A 70 6.51 5.11 2.02
C TYR A 70 5.83 4.38 0.87
N TYR A 71 6.63 3.59 0.16
CA TYR A 71 6.24 2.78 -0.99
C TYR A 71 6.72 1.34 -0.80
N TYR A 72 5.99 0.39 -1.36
CA TYR A 72 6.32 -1.03 -1.30
C TYR A 72 7.01 -1.49 -2.57
N CYS A 73 8.25 -1.93 -2.48
CA CYS A 73 9.01 -2.47 -3.61
C CYS A 73 8.52 -3.87 -4.01
N THR A 74 8.05 -4.01 -5.24
CA THR A 74 7.50 -5.26 -5.78
C THR A 74 8.52 -6.16 -6.46
N ASP A 75 9.76 -5.71 -6.69
CA ASP A 75 10.80 -6.51 -7.33
C ASP A 75 11.20 -7.72 -6.48
N PRO A 76 11.04 -8.96 -6.98
CA PRO A 76 11.36 -10.18 -6.22
C PRO A 76 12.85 -10.33 -5.88
N ASN A 77 13.73 -9.73 -6.68
CA ASN A 77 15.18 -9.84 -6.50
C ASN A 77 15.77 -8.72 -5.63
N CYS A 78 14.97 -7.73 -5.26
CA CYS A 78 15.38 -6.62 -4.43
C CYS A 78 15.11 -6.90 -2.96
N LYS A 79 16.09 -6.67 -2.08
CA LYS A 79 15.92 -6.83 -0.64
C LYS A 79 15.05 -5.74 0.00
N VAL A 80 14.90 -4.57 -0.65
CA VAL A 80 14.09 -3.47 -0.13
C VAL A 80 12.62 -3.85 -0.09
N VAL A 81 11.97 -3.65 1.05
CA VAL A 81 10.52 -3.81 1.23
C VAL A 81 9.82 -2.45 1.21
N TYR A 82 10.30 -1.52 2.03
CA TYR A 82 9.74 -0.17 2.11
C TYR A 82 10.80 0.89 1.87
N PHE A 83 10.47 1.91 1.10
CA PHE A 83 11.32 3.06 0.82
C PHE A 83 10.50 4.34 0.70
N SER A 84 11.17 5.48 0.74
CA SER A 84 10.58 6.81 0.47
C SER A 84 11.47 7.56 -0.52
N ASN A 85 10.91 8.60 -1.17
CA ASN A 85 11.66 9.54 -2.01
C ASN A 85 12.31 10.67 -1.21
N ASP A 86 12.06 10.74 0.12
CA ASP A 86 12.46 11.87 0.97
C ASP A 86 13.86 11.69 1.60
N ASN A 87 14.76 10.93 0.96
CA ASN A 87 16.11 10.61 1.47
C ASN A 87 16.14 10.03 2.89
N VAL A 88 15.07 9.35 3.31
CA VAL A 88 15.02 8.63 4.58
C VAL A 88 15.47 7.19 4.39
N PRO A 89 15.90 6.50 5.46
CA PRO A 89 16.28 5.09 5.39
C PRO A 89 15.17 4.21 4.79
N TYR A 90 15.54 3.26 3.95
CA TYR A 90 14.67 2.20 3.49
C TYR A 90 14.72 0.99 4.43
N PHE A 91 13.70 0.14 4.37
CA PHE A 91 13.59 -1.09 5.15
C PHE A 91 13.66 -2.31 4.24
N THR A 92 14.38 -3.32 4.68
CA THR A 92 14.64 -4.56 3.93
C THR A 92 13.81 -5.73 4.44
N VAL A 93 13.91 -6.88 3.78
CA VAL A 93 13.30 -8.14 4.22
C VAL A 93 13.76 -8.56 5.62
N GLU A 94 14.95 -8.11 6.05
CA GLU A 94 15.49 -8.40 7.38
C GLU A 94 14.87 -7.52 8.48
N ASP A 95 14.23 -6.42 8.11
CA ASP A 95 13.63 -5.45 9.03
C ASP A 95 12.15 -5.74 9.33
N VAL A 96 11.53 -6.63 8.57
CA VAL A 96 10.12 -7.02 8.76
C VAL A 96 9.97 -8.30 9.57
N THR A 97 8.82 -8.44 10.25
CA THR A 97 8.49 -9.59 11.12
C THR A 97 7.89 -10.77 10.36
N VAL A 98 7.49 -10.57 9.09
CA VAL A 98 6.83 -11.58 8.27
C VAL A 98 7.63 -11.87 7.01
N LYS A 99 7.50 -13.09 6.47
CA LYS A 99 8.02 -13.42 5.14
C LYS A 99 7.24 -12.66 4.07
N VAL A 100 7.96 -12.07 3.11
CA VAL A 100 7.34 -11.23 2.08
C VAL A 100 7.08 -12.07 0.82
N PHE A 101 5.82 -12.30 0.48
CA PHE A 101 5.39 -13.16 -0.63
C PHE A 101 6.12 -12.88 -1.95
N ALA A 102 6.27 -11.61 -2.33
CA ALA A 102 6.92 -11.25 -3.57
C ALA A 102 8.43 -11.52 -3.59
N LYS A 103 9.06 -11.73 -2.43
CA LYS A 103 10.53 -11.78 -2.25
C LYS A 103 11.05 -13.10 -1.70
N ASP A 104 10.17 -13.95 -1.20
CA ASP A 104 10.52 -15.25 -0.63
C ASP A 104 9.74 -16.34 -1.37
N ALA A 105 10.45 -17.30 -1.98
CA ALA A 105 9.87 -18.39 -2.76
C ALA A 105 9.48 -19.61 -1.92
N GLY A 106 9.68 -19.57 -0.60
CA GLY A 106 9.37 -20.66 0.33
C GLY A 106 7.93 -21.11 0.29
N ASN A 107 7.69 -22.41 0.52
CA ASN A 107 6.32 -22.96 0.52
C ASN A 107 5.49 -22.52 1.72
N ASP A 108 6.14 -22.24 2.84
CA ASP A 108 5.55 -21.77 4.09
C ASP A 108 5.23 -20.27 4.10
N VAL A 109 5.48 -19.57 2.98
CA VAL A 109 5.22 -18.13 2.85
C VAL A 109 3.73 -17.87 2.61
N PRO A 110 3.08 -16.99 3.42
CA PRO A 110 1.70 -16.63 3.20
C PRO A 110 1.49 -15.91 1.86
N VAL A 111 0.52 -16.35 1.09
CA VAL A 111 -0.03 -15.63 -0.06
C VAL A 111 -1.14 -14.70 0.43
N CYS A 112 -1.91 -15.15 1.45
CA CYS A 112 -2.87 -14.32 2.15
C CYS A 112 -2.52 -14.25 3.65
N TYR A 113 -2.16 -13.06 4.11
CA TYR A 113 -1.72 -12.82 5.49
C TYR A 113 -2.87 -12.70 6.50
N CYS A 114 -4.09 -12.39 6.05
CA CYS A 114 -5.22 -12.25 6.94
C CYS A 114 -5.75 -13.59 7.43
N PHE A 115 -5.67 -14.61 6.58
CA PHE A 115 -6.25 -15.94 6.79
C PHE A 115 -5.19 -17.05 6.70
N ASP A 116 -3.92 -16.69 6.74
CA ASP A 116 -2.76 -17.57 6.82
C ASP A 116 -2.67 -18.63 5.69
N TRP A 117 -3.20 -18.30 4.50
CA TRP A 117 -3.06 -19.17 3.34
C TRP A 117 -1.65 -19.13 2.78
N THR A 118 -0.89 -20.23 2.98
CA THR A 118 0.47 -20.39 2.46
C THR A 118 0.48 -20.94 1.04
N ARG A 119 1.63 -20.81 0.37
CA ARG A 119 1.84 -21.46 -0.93
C ARG A 119 1.64 -22.98 -0.87
N GLU A 120 2.11 -23.61 0.19
CA GLU A 120 1.99 -25.07 0.37
C GLU A 120 0.53 -25.51 0.47
N GLN A 121 -0.27 -24.83 1.27
CA GLN A 121 -1.69 -25.14 1.44
C GLN A 121 -2.44 -25.03 0.11
N ILE A 122 -2.21 -23.95 -0.66
CA ILE A 122 -2.85 -23.76 -1.97
C ILE A 122 -2.40 -24.84 -2.96
N LYS A 123 -1.09 -25.17 -3.00
CA LYS A 123 -0.57 -26.25 -3.87
C LYS A 123 -1.16 -27.61 -3.51
N ASN A 124 -1.25 -27.94 -2.22
CA ASN A 124 -1.80 -29.19 -1.75
C ASN A 124 -3.30 -29.31 -2.06
N GLU A 125 -4.07 -28.23 -1.92
CA GLU A 125 -5.47 -28.22 -2.31
C GLU A 125 -5.63 -28.52 -3.80
N ILE A 126 -4.87 -27.82 -4.67
CA ILE A 126 -4.91 -28.04 -6.12
C ILE A 126 -4.48 -29.47 -6.48
N ALA A 127 -3.43 -30.00 -5.85
CA ALA A 127 -2.96 -31.36 -6.10
C ALA A 127 -3.99 -32.44 -5.75
N GLN A 128 -4.80 -32.21 -4.71
CA GLN A 128 -5.81 -33.16 -4.24
C GLN A 128 -7.14 -33.03 -4.99
N THR A 129 -7.54 -31.82 -5.37
CA THR A 129 -8.89 -31.55 -5.89
C THR A 129 -8.92 -31.10 -7.36
N GLY A 130 -7.75 -30.79 -7.95
CA GLY A 130 -7.61 -30.21 -9.28
C GLY A 130 -7.93 -28.70 -9.35
N THR A 131 -8.43 -28.10 -8.28
CA THR A 131 -8.81 -26.68 -8.22
C THR A 131 -8.47 -26.09 -6.87
N SER A 132 -8.59 -24.75 -6.74
CA SER A 132 -8.47 -24.10 -5.42
C SER A 132 -9.72 -23.27 -5.12
N SER A 133 -10.28 -23.47 -3.93
CA SER A 133 -11.38 -22.68 -3.37
C SER A 133 -10.89 -21.44 -2.60
N THR A 134 -9.60 -21.34 -2.36
CA THR A 134 -8.96 -20.31 -1.52
C THR A 134 -9.41 -18.89 -1.89
N ALA A 135 -9.39 -18.55 -3.19
CA ALA A 135 -9.78 -17.20 -3.62
C ALA A 135 -11.26 -16.89 -3.31
N ALA A 136 -12.14 -17.86 -3.46
CA ALA A 136 -13.57 -17.70 -3.15
C ALA A 136 -13.80 -17.55 -1.63
N GLN A 137 -13.12 -18.35 -0.82
CA GLN A 137 -13.18 -18.24 0.64
C GLN A 137 -12.68 -16.88 1.12
N ILE A 138 -11.52 -16.42 0.64
CA ILE A 138 -10.99 -15.10 0.97
C ILE A 138 -11.96 -13.99 0.55
N ALA A 139 -12.59 -14.09 -0.64
CA ALA A 139 -13.56 -13.10 -1.11
C ALA A 139 -14.80 -13.02 -0.21
N GLN A 140 -15.27 -14.14 0.35
CA GLN A 140 -16.36 -14.18 1.32
C GLN A 140 -15.96 -13.48 2.62
N GLU A 141 -14.78 -13.79 3.16
CA GLU A 141 -14.27 -13.17 4.39
C GLU A 141 -14.04 -11.66 4.23
N VAL A 142 -13.55 -11.23 3.05
CA VAL A 142 -13.41 -9.80 2.73
C VAL A 142 -14.76 -9.09 2.72
N LYS A 143 -15.81 -9.72 2.12
CA LYS A 143 -17.18 -9.17 2.13
C LYS A 143 -17.77 -9.10 3.54
N ALA A 144 -17.42 -10.06 4.39
CA ALA A 144 -17.83 -10.06 5.81
C ALA A 144 -17.07 -9.05 6.68
N GLY A 145 -16.05 -8.34 6.11
CA GLY A 145 -15.26 -7.36 6.86
C GLY A 145 -14.17 -7.96 7.75
N ASN A 146 -13.85 -9.25 7.61
CA ASN A 146 -12.91 -9.97 8.47
C ASN A 146 -11.45 -9.79 8.06
N CYS A 147 -11.14 -8.98 7.03
CA CYS A 147 -9.77 -8.75 6.58
C CYS A 147 -9.10 -7.58 7.32
N ALA A 148 -7.78 -7.70 7.53
CA ALA A 148 -6.94 -6.69 8.15
C ALA A 148 -5.68 -6.41 7.31
N CYS A 149 -5.82 -6.34 5.97
CA CYS A 149 -4.70 -6.27 5.02
C CYS A 149 -3.77 -5.10 5.29
N ALA A 150 -4.30 -3.94 5.71
CA ALA A 150 -3.50 -2.75 5.98
C ALA A 150 -2.51 -2.89 7.14
N ILE A 151 -2.65 -3.93 7.99
CA ILE A 151 -1.76 -4.19 9.14
C ILE A 151 -1.12 -5.58 9.11
N LYS A 152 -1.59 -6.48 8.23
CA LYS A 152 -1.06 -7.84 8.12
C LYS A 152 -0.30 -8.10 6.81
N ASN A 153 -0.70 -7.46 5.71
CA ASN A 153 -0.07 -7.67 4.41
C ASN A 153 1.04 -6.64 4.17
N PRO A 154 2.29 -7.04 3.85
CA PRO A 154 3.37 -6.10 3.53
C PRO A 154 3.04 -5.07 2.45
N LYS A 155 2.18 -5.40 1.49
CA LYS A 155 1.69 -4.44 0.47
C LYS A 155 0.75 -3.38 1.05
N GLY A 156 0.19 -3.59 2.25
CA GLY A 156 -0.82 -2.73 2.85
C GLY A 156 -2.21 -2.78 2.19
N GLU A 157 -2.42 -3.69 1.24
CA GLU A 157 -3.64 -3.83 0.45
C GLU A 157 -4.10 -5.30 0.33
N CYS A 158 -5.27 -5.54 -0.27
CA CYS A 158 -5.85 -6.87 -0.37
C CYS A 158 -4.99 -7.84 -1.19
N CYS A 159 -4.75 -9.03 -0.65
CA CYS A 159 -3.96 -10.09 -1.27
C CYS A 159 -4.73 -10.92 -2.32
N LEU A 160 -6.02 -10.68 -2.54
CA LEU A 160 -6.84 -11.51 -3.43
C LEU A 160 -6.30 -11.57 -4.86
N GLY A 161 -5.71 -10.47 -5.35
CA GLY A 161 -5.03 -10.43 -6.65
C GLY A 161 -3.83 -11.39 -6.71
N ASP A 162 -3.00 -11.40 -5.66
CA ASP A 162 -1.82 -12.28 -5.57
C ASP A 162 -2.24 -13.75 -5.46
N VAL A 163 -3.28 -14.05 -4.69
CA VAL A 163 -3.85 -15.41 -4.57
C VAL A 163 -4.35 -15.89 -5.90
N ASN A 164 -5.14 -15.10 -6.62
CA ASN A 164 -5.64 -15.46 -7.94
C ASN A 164 -4.51 -15.70 -8.96
N ALA A 165 -3.49 -14.82 -8.95
CA ALA A 165 -2.32 -14.98 -9.82
C ALA A 165 -1.57 -16.27 -9.48
N PHE A 166 -1.33 -16.53 -8.20
CA PHE A 166 -0.64 -17.74 -7.75
C PHE A 166 -1.40 -19.03 -8.10
N VAL A 167 -2.71 -19.08 -7.86
CA VAL A 167 -3.55 -20.22 -8.24
C VAL A 167 -3.47 -20.49 -9.75
N LYS A 168 -3.55 -19.46 -10.59
CA LYS A 168 -3.40 -19.59 -12.06
C LYS A 168 -2.03 -20.15 -12.45
N THR A 169 -0.96 -19.69 -11.82
CA THR A 169 0.40 -20.17 -12.08
C THR A 169 0.54 -21.68 -11.80
N ILE A 170 -0.13 -22.18 -10.75
CA ILE A 170 -0.08 -23.62 -10.40
C ILE A 170 -1.03 -24.45 -11.28
N ALA A 171 -2.24 -23.96 -11.56
CA ALA A 171 -3.23 -24.67 -12.38
C ALA A 171 -2.84 -24.74 -13.86
N HIS A 172 -2.10 -23.74 -14.37
CA HIS A 172 -1.70 -23.62 -15.77
C HIS A 172 -0.21 -23.33 -15.93
N PRO A 173 0.70 -24.27 -15.59
CA PRO A 173 2.14 -24.03 -15.62
C PRO A 173 2.71 -23.68 -17.00
N ALA A 174 1.97 -23.98 -18.09
CA ALA A 174 2.41 -23.72 -19.46
C ALA A 174 2.21 -22.27 -19.96
N ASP A 175 1.40 -21.44 -19.26
CA ASP A 175 1.09 -20.06 -19.71
C ASP A 175 2.06 -18.99 -19.18
N VAL A 176 3.03 -19.35 -18.35
CA VAL A 176 3.94 -18.41 -17.67
C VAL A 176 5.24 -18.14 -18.47
N SER A 177 5.40 -18.77 -19.64
CA SER A 177 6.65 -18.68 -20.47
C SER A 177 6.47 -17.78 -21.70
N ARG A 178 5.80 -16.62 -21.56
CA ARG A 178 5.77 -15.60 -22.62
C ARG A 178 6.04 -14.21 -22.08
#